data_6cf0f7812c8a53be3e4c9d7adbf5f090
#
_entry.id   6cf0f7812c8a53be3e4c9d7adbf5f090
#
_cell.length_a   1.000
_cell.length_b   1.000
_cell.length_c   1.000
_cell.angle_alpha   90.00
_cell.angle_beta   90.00
_cell.angle_gamma   90.00
#
_symmetry.space_group_name_H-M   'P 1'
#
loop_
_entity.id
_entity.type
_entity.pdbx_description
1 polymer ?
#
loop_
_entity_poly.entity_id
_entity_poly.type
_entity_poly.pdbx_seq_one_letter_code
_entity_poly.pdbx_strand_id
1 'polypeptide(L)'
;MSFVLAVVSMVHSQEPPSDLEIGVVEVLQSEDAALTEIFTDADSAQSRTMPIDSVMRAALQSRLGWIVRDPAVDYFNVYEGGVRSGIAIVTEEQGKYRPITFIAGIDSTLHIVDIRVLVYRESRGGEVRHTRFLKQYRGKSLDNPIRINRDIINITGATISVNALNAGVRKALAFAEYIHARGRLN
;
A
#
# COMPACT_ATOMS: atom_id res chain seq x y z
N MET A 1 -10.13 27.82 -55.95
CA MET A 1 -11.05 27.05 -55.09
C MET A 1 -10.19 26.14 -54.20
N SER A 2 -9.96 26.56 -52.98
CA SER A 2 -9.20 25.77 -51.98
C SER A 2 -10.16 24.93 -51.13
N PHE A 3 -10.00 23.61 -51.19
CA PHE A 3 -10.72 22.69 -50.33
C PHE A 3 -10.02 22.64 -48.96
N VAL A 4 -10.69 23.12 -47.91
CA VAL A 4 -10.28 22.94 -46.51
C VAL A 4 -10.82 21.60 -46.03
N LEU A 5 -9.93 20.64 -45.80
CA LEU A 5 -10.27 19.34 -45.20
C LEU A 5 -10.38 19.54 -43.68
N ALA A 6 -11.62 19.53 -43.17
CA ALA A 6 -11.86 19.54 -41.72
C ALA A 6 -11.61 18.13 -41.19
N VAL A 7 -10.51 17.98 -40.41
CA VAL A 7 -10.25 16.78 -39.62
C VAL A 7 -11.16 16.84 -38.38
N VAL A 8 -12.26 16.10 -38.41
CA VAL A 8 -13.08 15.88 -37.21
C VAL A 8 -12.37 14.85 -36.36
N SER A 9 -11.71 15.33 -35.29
CA SER A 9 -11.14 14.47 -34.25
C SER A 9 -12.30 13.84 -33.48
N MET A 10 -12.60 12.56 -33.71
CA MET A 10 -13.50 11.79 -32.86
C MET A 10 -12.83 11.59 -31.51
N VAL A 11 -13.21 12.39 -30.52
CA VAL A 11 -12.96 12.10 -29.13
C VAL A 11 -13.78 10.84 -28.79
N HIS A 12 -13.11 9.68 -28.73
CA HIS A 12 -13.69 8.49 -28.14
C HIS A 12 -13.89 8.77 -26.66
N SER A 13 -15.10 9.17 -26.26
CA SER A 13 -15.51 9.14 -24.87
C SER A 13 -15.60 7.64 -24.50
N GLN A 14 -14.61 7.14 -23.78
CA GLN A 14 -14.72 5.82 -23.17
C GLN A 14 -15.90 5.88 -22.21
N GLU A 15 -16.88 5.03 -22.41
CA GLU A 15 -17.97 4.87 -21.44
C GLU A 15 -17.36 4.51 -20.06
N PRO A 16 -17.94 5.02 -18.97
CA PRO A 16 -17.46 4.64 -17.64
C PRO A 16 -17.59 3.12 -17.46
N PRO A 17 -16.61 2.47 -16.81
CA PRO A 17 -16.62 1.03 -16.63
C PRO A 17 -17.89 0.58 -15.90
N SER A 18 -18.48 -0.52 -16.36
CA SER A 18 -19.65 -1.13 -15.74
C SER A 18 -19.33 -1.69 -14.35
N ASP A 19 -20.33 -1.89 -13.47
CA ASP A 19 -20.13 -2.52 -12.16
C ASP A 19 -19.52 -3.92 -12.26
N LEU A 20 -19.77 -4.64 -13.34
CA LEU A 20 -19.14 -5.93 -13.64
C LEU A 20 -17.64 -5.81 -13.91
N GLU A 21 -17.20 -4.68 -14.47
CA GLU A 21 -15.77 -4.41 -14.72
C GLU A 21 -15.06 -3.85 -13.48
N ILE A 22 -15.78 -3.07 -12.66
CA ILE A 22 -15.24 -2.46 -11.44
C ILE A 22 -15.12 -3.50 -10.31
N GLY A 23 -16.00 -4.50 -10.28
CA GLY A 23 -16.05 -5.51 -9.24
C GLY A 23 -16.82 -5.09 -7.97
N VAL A 24 -17.17 -6.08 -7.17
CA VAL A 24 -17.84 -5.90 -5.87
C VAL A 24 -16.81 -5.53 -4.80
N VAL A 25 -17.18 -4.64 -3.88
CA VAL A 25 -16.36 -4.34 -2.71
C VAL A 25 -16.34 -5.57 -1.79
N GLU A 26 -15.18 -6.15 -1.60
CA GLU A 26 -14.98 -7.31 -0.72
C GLU A 26 -14.15 -6.88 0.50
N VAL A 27 -14.79 -6.83 1.67
CA VAL A 27 -14.10 -6.67 2.95
C VAL A 27 -13.61 -8.04 3.38
N LEU A 28 -12.29 -8.22 3.41
CA LEU A 28 -11.66 -9.50 3.67
C LEU A 28 -11.47 -9.74 5.17
N GLN A 29 -11.04 -8.70 5.89
CA GLN A 29 -10.83 -8.76 7.34
C GLN A 29 -10.74 -7.36 7.94
N SER A 30 -10.89 -7.28 9.27
CA SER A 30 -10.68 -6.04 10.04
C SER A 30 -9.19 -5.79 10.29
N GLU A 31 -8.85 -4.56 10.67
CA GLU A 31 -7.50 -4.19 11.09
C GLU A 31 -7.04 -5.00 12.31
N ASP A 32 -7.91 -5.19 13.31
CA ASP A 32 -7.60 -5.95 14.53
C ASP A 32 -7.30 -7.43 14.22
N ALA A 33 -8.08 -8.06 13.34
CA ALA A 33 -7.81 -9.42 12.90
C ALA A 33 -6.46 -9.53 12.19
N ALA A 34 -6.18 -8.57 11.29
CA ALA A 34 -4.92 -8.52 10.57
C ALA A 34 -3.73 -8.29 11.50
N LEU A 35 -3.85 -7.38 12.50
CA LEU A 35 -2.81 -7.15 13.50
C LEU A 35 -2.48 -8.43 14.28
N THR A 36 -3.49 -9.16 14.74
CA THR A 36 -3.31 -10.43 15.46
C THR A 36 -2.61 -11.50 14.61
N GLU A 37 -2.92 -11.55 13.31
CA GLU A 37 -2.27 -12.49 12.40
C GLU A 37 -0.83 -12.11 12.05
N ILE A 38 -0.51 -10.81 11.99
CA ILE A 38 0.81 -10.30 11.61
C ILE A 38 1.78 -10.37 12.82
N PHE A 39 1.29 -9.99 14.01
CA PHE A 39 2.10 -9.89 15.22
C PHE A 39 1.59 -10.87 16.28
N THR A 40 1.93 -12.15 16.13
CA THR A 40 1.42 -13.25 16.97
C THR A 40 1.83 -13.15 18.43
N ASP A 41 2.94 -12.48 18.71
CA ASP A 41 3.52 -12.37 20.06
C ASP A 41 3.22 -11.01 20.72
N ALA A 42 2.47 -10.12 20.01
CA ALA A 42 2.10 -8.81 20.54
C ALA A 42 1.04 -8.93 21.63
N ASP A 43 1.22 -8.18 22.70
CA ASP A 43 0.25 -8.06 23.80
C ASP A 43 -0.69 -6.86 23.65
N SER A 44 -0.28 -5.84 22.89
CA SER A 44 -1.11 -4.67 22.63
C SER A 44 -0.73 -3.91 21.35
N ALA A 45 -1.71 -3.18 20.81
CA ALA A 45 -1.52 -2.27 19.68
C ALA A 45 -2.23 -0.94 19.95
N GLN A 46 -1.56 0.17 19.70
CA GLN A 46 -2.12 1.51 19.90
C GLN A 46 -2.30 2.22 18.56
N SER A 47 -3.55 2.48 18.20
CA SER A 47 -3.89 3.25 17.00
C SER A 47 -3.44 4.71 17.12
N ARG A 48 -2.96 5.26 16.02
CA ARG A 48 -2.52 6.64 15.85
C ARG A 48 -2.83 7.12 14.44
N THR A 49 -3.12 8.40 14.32
CA THR A 49 -3.19 9.11 13.03
C THR A 49 -2.18 10.25 13.05
N MET A 50 -1.33 10.34 12.04
CA MET A 50 -0.35 11.42 11.90
C MET A 50 -0.63 12.22 10.63
N PRO A 51 -0.95 13.53 10.73
CA PRO A 51 -1.04 14.40 9.56
C PRO A 51 0.28 14.48 8.79
N ILE A 52 0.19 14.47 7.47
CA ILE A 52 1.38 14.58 6.59
C ILE A 52 1.60 16.07 6.28
N ASP A 53 2.44 16.70 7.07
CA ASP A 53 2.86 18.09 6.85
C ASP A 53 3.87 18.21 5.68
N SER A 54 4.28 19.44 5.37
CA SER A 54 5.22 19.73 4.27
C SER A 54 6.61 19.10 4.49
N VAL A 55 7.06 19.03 5.74
CA VAL A 55 8.38 18.46 6.10
C VAL A 55 8.37 16.95 5.90
N MET A 56 7.35 16.26 6.42
CA MET A 56 7.17 14.84 6.22
C MET A 56 7.02 14.50 4.73
N ARG A 57 6.22 15.29 3.99
CA ARG A 57 6.01 15.10 2.55
C ARG A 57 7.30 15.20 1.76
N ALA A 58 8.15 16.19 2.06
CA ALA A 58 9.45 16.36 1.44
C ALA A 58 10.39 15.19 1.75
N ALA A 59 10.42 14.72 3.00
CA ALA A 59 11.22 13.56 3.41
C ALA A 59 10.77 12.27 2.68
N LEU A 60 9.46 12.01 2.63
CA LEU A 60 8.90 10.87 1.91
C LEU A 60 9.20 10.95 0.41
N GLN A 61 9.04 12.11 -0.22
CA GLN A 61 9.36 12.32 -1.63
C GLN A 61 10.83 12.04 -1.93
N SER A 62 11.74 12.51 -1.08
CA SER A 62 13.17 12.25 -1.22
C SER A 62 13.49 10.74 -1.14
N ARG A 63 12.82 10.02 -0.25
CA ARG A 63 13.06 8.59 -0.03
C ARG A 63 12.42 7.69 -1.11
N LEU A 64 11.25 8.07 -1.59
CA LEU A 64 10.44 7.28 -2.54
C LEU A 64 10.71 7.64 -4.00
N GLY A 65 11.04 8.90 -4.30
CA GLY A 65 11.16 9.42 -5.65
C GLY A 65 9.84 9.91 -6.26
N TRP A 66 8.72 9.92 -5.50
CA TRP A 66 7.42 10.46 -5.91
C TRP A 66 6.72 11.17 -4.76
N ILE A 67 5.72 11.99 -5.09
CA ILE A 67 4.95 12.76 -4.12
C ILE A 67 3.86 11.88 -3.51
N VAL A 68 3.87 11.74 -2.18
CA VAL A 68 2.78 11.15 -1.39
C VAL A 68 1.67 12.19 -1.25
N ARG A 69 0.44 11.84 -1.66
CA ARG A 69 -0.72 12.76 -1.66
C ARG A 69 -1.66 12.55 -0.49
N ASP A 70 -1.48 11.50 0.27
CA ASP A 70 -2.28 11.20 1.46
C ASP A 70 -2.25 12.42 2.42
N PRO A 71 -3.39 12.80 3.03
CA PRO A 71 -3.45 13.89 3.99
C PRO A 71 -2.87 13.52 5.36
N ALA A 72 -2.96 12.24 5.72
CA ALA A 72 -2.50 11.66 6.96
C ALA A 72 -2.09 10.21 6.75
N VAL A 73 -1.42 9.62 7.73
CA VAL A 73 -1.13 8.20 7.82
C VAL A 73 -1.74 7.63 9.09
N ASP A 74 -2.50 6.54 8.94
CA ASP A 74 -3.04 5.75 10.04
C ASP A 74 -2.08 4.58 10.33
N TYR A 75 -1.75 4.39 11.60
CA TYR A 75 -0.82 3.36 12.00
C TYR A 75 -1.07 2.88 13.44
N PHE A 76 -0.50 1.73 13.75
CA PHE A 76 -0.51 1.15 15.09
C PHE A 76 0.93 1.02 15.59
N ASN A 77 1.21 1.50 16.80
CA ASN A 77 2.40 1.05 17.53
C ASN A 77 2.08 -0.29 18.18
N VAL A 78 2.89 -1.30 17.90
CA VAL A 78 2.70 -2.67 18.38
C VAL A 78 3.71 -2.94 19.48
N TYR A 79 3.26 -3.56 20.57
CA TYR A 79 4.06 -3.80 21.79
C TYR A 79 4.06 -5.28 22.14
N GLU A 80 5.20 -5.70 22.71
CA GLU A 80 5.43 -7.02 23.28
C GLU A 80 6.20 -6.83 24.60
N GLY A 81 5.68 -7.34 25.71
CA GLY A 81 6.27 -7.14 27.04
C GLY A 81 6.41 -5.66 27.43
N GLY A 82 5.52 -4.79 26.94
CA GLY A 82 5.57 -3.35 27.19
C GLY A 82 6.62 -2.59 26.34
N VAL A 83 7.37 -3.27 25.48
CA VAL A 83 8.35 -2.66 24.56
C VAL A 83 7.76 -2.59 23.17
N ARG A 84 7.98 -1.48 22.45
CA ARG A 84 7.52 -1.36 21.06
C ARG A 84 8.30 -2.33 20.16
N SER A 85 7.65 -3.40 19.75
CA SER A 85 8.22 -4.46 18.89
C SER A 85 8.07 -4.17 17.40
N GLY A 86 7.09 -3.32 17.01
CA GLY A 86 6.85 -3.00 15.61
C GLY A 86 5.88 -1.84 15.40
N ILE A 87 5.54 -1.65 14.15
CA ILE A 87 4.55 -0.68 13.67
C ILE A 87 3.74 -1.33 12.55
N ALA A 88 2.43 -1.11 12.53
CA ALA A 88 1.60 -1.48 11.40
C ALA A 88 1.06 -0.24 10.70
N ILE A 89 1.20 -0.16 9.38
CA ILE A 89 0.75 0.97 8.57
C ILE A 89 -0.46 0.53 7.76
N VAL A 90 -1.59 1.23 7.91
CA VAL A 90 -2.75 1.09 7.05
C VAL A 90 -2.59 2.05 5.88
N THR A 91 -2.72 1.55 4.67
CA THR A 91 -2.56 2.34 3.46
C THR A 91 -3.43 1.81 2.33
N GLU A 92 -3.64 2.63 1.32
CA GLU A 92 -4.30 2.19 0.10
C GLU A 92 -3.56 2.71 -1.13
N GLU A 93 -3.67 1.95 -2.21
CA GLU A 93 -3.10 2.32 -3.49
C GLU A 93 -4.09 2.05 -4.61
N GLN A 94 -4.07 2.92 -5.60
CA GLN A 94 -4.98 2.84 -6.74
C GLN A 94 -4.68 1.57 -7.55
N GLY A 95 -5.67 0.68 -7.62
CA GLY A 95 -5.72 -0.42 -8.56
C GLY A 95 -6.09 0.08 -9.97
N LYS A 96 -6.67 -0.81 -10.78
CA LYS A 96 -7.11 -0.43 -12.13
C LYS A 96 -8.28 0.56 -12.09
N TYR A 97 -9.28 0.30 -11.28
CA TYR A 97 -10.50 1.11 -11.16
C TYR A 97 -10.69 1.67 -9.76
N ARG A 98 -10.35 0.92 -8.72
CA ARG A 98 -10.59 1.27 -7.31
C ARG A 98 -9.36 1.01 -6.45
N PRO A 99 -9.25 1.65 -5.27
CA PRO A 99 -8.11 1.43 -4.39
C PRO A 99 -8.17 0.06 -3.71
N ILE A 100 -6.97 -0.49 -3.46
CA ILE A 100 -6.73 -1.68 -2.66
C ILE A 100 -6.26 -1.20 -1.30
N THR A 101 -7.02 -1.51 -0.23
CA THR A 101 -6.66 -1.15 1.15
C THR A 101 -5.97 -2.33 1.82
N PHE A 102 -4.83 -2.10 2.43
CA PHE A 102 -4.08 -3.15 3.11
C PHE A 102 -3.31 -2.60 4.32
N ILE A 103 -2.90 -3.51 5.21
CA ILE A 103 -2.05 -3.22 6.36
C ILE A 103 -0.71 -3.92 6.19
N ALA A 104 0.37 -3.18 6.45
CA ALA A 104 1.73 -3.70 6.43
C ALA A 104 2.31 -3.67 7.84
N GLY A 105 2.63 -4.83 8.39
CA GLY A 105 3.37 -4.96 9.64
C GLY A 105 4.87 -4.87 9.39
N ILE A 106 5.54 -4.05 10.20
CA ILE A 106 6.96 -3.72 10.06
C ILE A 106 7.58 -3.84 11.45
N ASP A 107 8.68 -4.56 11.55
CA ASP A 107 9.39 -4.77 12.82
C ASP A 107 10.22 -3.55 13.24
N SER A 108 10.82 -3.63 14.44
CA SER A 108 11.68 -2.56 14.99
C SER A 108 12.95 -2.32 14.19
N THR A 109 13.31 -3.22 13.26
CA THR A 109 14.46 -3.10 12.35
C THR A 109 14.06 -2.58 10.96
N LEU A 110 12.79 -2.18 10.80
CA LEU A 110 12.21 -1.62 9.57
C LEU A 110 12.12 -2.62 8.41
N HIS A 111 11.88 -3.90 8.73
CA HIS A 111 11.59 -4.94 7.76
C HIS A 111 10.13 -5.37 7.83
N ILE A 112 9.56 -5.72 6.69
CA ILE A 112 8.18 -6.25 6.61
C ILE A 112 8.09 -7.58 7.38
N VAL A 113 7.23 -7.64 8.38
CA VAL A 113 6.84 -8.88 9.06
C VAL A 113 5.86 -9.65 8.16
N ASP A 114 4.76 -9.00 7.81
CA ASP A 114 3.77 -9.55 6.88
C ASP A 114 2.84 -8.44 6.37
N ILE A 115 1.99 -8.79 5.38
CA ILE A 115 0.99 -7.88 4.79
C ILE A 115 -0.34 -8.61 4.76
N ARG A 116 -1.44 -7.86 5.00
CA ARG A 116 -2.80 -8.33 4.80
C ARG A 116 -3.60 -7.33 3.99
N VAL A 117 -4.29 -7.81 2.95
CA VAL A 117 -5.28 -6.99 2.25
C VAL A 117 -6.54 -6.97 3.10
N LEU A 118 -7.03 -5.77 3.39
CA LEU A 118 -8.22 -5.53 4.20
C LEU A 118 -9.46 -5.42 3.33
N VAL A 119 -9.36 -4.62 2.26
CA VAL A 119 -10.47 -4.42 1.34
C VAL A 119 -9.97 -4.50 -0.10
N TYR A 120 -10.63 -5.34 -0.89
CA TYR A 120 -10.39 -5.50 -2.32
C TYR A 120 -11.63 -5.08 -3.11
N ARG A 121 -11.44 -4.27 -4.14
CA ARG A 121 -12.56 -3.62 -4.86
C ARG A 121 -12.48 -3.80 -6.38
N GLU A 122 -11.64 -4.70 -6.84
CA GLU A 122 -11.39 -4.96 -8.25
C GLU A 122 -12.01 -6.29 -8.69
N SER A 123 -12.52 -6.36 -9.91
CA SER A 123 -13.07 -7.59 -10.47
C SER A 123 -12.00 -8.62 -10.87
N ARG A 124 -10.75 -8.18 -11.05
CA ARG A 124 -9.63 -9.02 -11.50
C ARG A 124 -8.38 -8.75 -10.67
N GLY A 125 -7.42 -9.68 -10.72
CA GLY A 125 -6.16 -9.54 -10.01
C GLY A 125 -6.27 -9.84 -8.51
N GLY A 126 -7.35 -10.49 -8.07
CA GLY A 126 -7.58 -10.84 -6.65
C GLY A 126 -6.55 -11.79 -6.07
N GLU A 127 -5.73 -12.43 -6.89
CA GLU A 127 -4.65 -13.31 -6.47
C GLU A 127 -3.60 -12.59 -5.62
N VAL A 128 -3.48 -11.25 -5.76
CA VAL A 128 -2.57 -10.43 -4.95
C VAL A 128 -2.91 -10.42 -3.46
N ARG A 129 -4.18 -10.73 -3.09
CA ARG A 129 -4.64 -10.82 -1.70
C ARG A 129 -4.25 -12.12 -1.00
N HIS A 130 -3.85 -13.15 -1.77
CA HIS A 130 -3.52 -14.45 -1.20
C HIS A 130 -2.21 -14.40 -0.43
N THR A 131 -2.18 -14.98 0.75
CA THR A 131 -1.00 -15.08 1.61
C THR A 131 0.23 -15.62 0.88
N ARG A 132 0.03 -16.56 -0.05
CA ARG A 132 1.12 -17.11 -0.88
C ARG A 132 1.85 -16.03 -1.67
N PHE A 133 1.11 -15.06 -2.23
CA PHE A 133 1.69 -13.95 -2.97
C PHE A 133 2.33 -12.94 -2.00
N LEU A 134 1.61 -12.55 -0.93
CA LEU A 134 2.02 -11.53 0.03
C LEU A 134 3.31 -11.91 0.79
N LYS A 135 3.59 -13.21 0.98
CA LYS A 135 4.83 -13.70 1.61
C LYS A 135 6.11 -13.21 0.92
N GLN A 136 6.06 -12.79 -0.35
CA GLN A 136 7.22 -12.25 -1.06
C GLN A 136 7.75 -10.95 -0.47
N TYR A 137 6.92 -10.22 0.29
CA TYR A 137 7.32 -8.97 0.92
C TYR A 137 8.01 -9.17 2.28
N ARG A 138 7.88 -10.34 2.90
CA ARG A 138 8.48 -10.62 4.22
C ARG A 138 9.99 -10.41 4.21
N GLY A 139 10.49 -9.76 5.25
CA GLY A 139 11.91 -9.44 5.41
C GLY A 139 12.43 -8.35 4.46
N LYS A 140 11.57 -7.70 3.66
CA LYS A 140 11.99 -6.60 2.80
C LYS A 140 11.95 -5.26 3.56
N SER A 141 12.89 -4.39 3.19
CA SER A 141 13.00 -3.00 3.63
C SER A 141 13.00 -2.05 2.45
N LEU A 142 13.14 -0.74 2.66
CA LEU A 142 13.28 0.24 1.56
C LEU A 142 14.56 0.09 0.74
N ASP A 143 15.53 -0.67 1.20
CA ASP A 143 16.76 -0.96 0.45
C ASP A 143 16.55 -2.03 -0.63
N ASN A 144 15.44 -2.76 -0.54
CA ASN A 144 15.05 -3.71 -1.59
C ASN A 144 14.34 -2.99 -2.73
N PRO A 145 14.46 -3.49 -3.98
CA PRO A 145 13.78 -2.89 -5.13
C PRO A 145 12.26 -2.85 -4.99
N ILE A 146 11.64 -3.88 -4.44
CA ILE A 146 10.19 -4.10 -4.35
C ILE A 146 9.55 -3.80 -5.71
N ARG A 147 9.99 -4.54 -6.73
CA ARG A 147 9.59 -4.36 -8.13
C ARG A 147 9.43 -5.68 -8.85
N ILE A 148 8.44 -5.73 -9.75
CA ILE A 148 8.23 -6.85 -10.66
C ILE A 148 9.51 -7.11 -11.46
N ASN A 149 9.84 -8.38 -11.68
CA ASN A 149 11.02 -8.86 -12.39
C ASN A 149 12.37 -8.51 -11.74
N ARG A 150 12.34 -8.01 -10.50
CA ARG A 150 13.53 -7.83 -9.67
C ARG A 150 13.49 -8.80 -8.48
N ASP A 151 12.59 -8.52 -7.56
CA ASP A 151 12.45 -9.26 -6.30
C ASP A 151 10.99 -9.56 -5.95
N ILE A 152 10.05 -9.23 -6.85
CA ILE A 152 8.63 -9.58 -6.78
C ILE A 152 8.25 -10.32 -8.07
N ILE A 153 7.69 -11.52 -7.91
CA ILE A 153 7.14 -12.32 -9.01
C ILE A 153 5.78 -11.72 -9.40
N ASN A 154 5.59 -11.46 -10.68
CA ASN A 154 4.32 -10.96 -11.19
C ASN A 154 3.25 -12.07 -11.23
N ILE A 155 2.00 -11.64 -11.21
CA ILE A 155 0.82 -12.48 -11.49
C ILE A 155 0.27 -12.10 -12.87
N THR A 156 0.19 -13.07 -13.77
CA THR A 156 -0.40 -12.85 -15.10
C THR A 156 -1.82 -12.32 -14.97
N GLY A 157 -2.11 -11.19 -15.62
CA GLY A 157 -3.42 -10.53 -15.54
C GLY A 157 -3.62 -9.61 -14.33
N ALA A 158 -2.67 -9.57 -13.36
CA ALA A 158 -2.76 -8.76 -12.14
C ALA A 158 -1.65 -7.68 -12.02
N THR A 159 -0.96 -7.35 -13.08
CA THR A 159 0.21 -6.45 -13.06
C THR A 159 -0.09 -5.10 -12.43
N ILE A 160 -1.27 -4.51 -12.65
CA ILE A 160 -1.68 -3.24 -12.06
C ILE A 160 -1.81 -3.39 -10.53
N SER A 161 -2.49 -4.43 -10.07
CA SER A 161 -2.67 -4.71 -8.63
C SER A 161 -1.32 -5.02 -7.94
N VAL A 162 -0.42 -5.76 -8.61
CA VAL A 162 0.94 -6.01 -8.09
C VAL A 162 1.74 -4.72 -7.98
N ASN A 163 1.68 -3.82 -8.98
CA ASN A 163 2.37 -2.53 -8.92
C ASN A 163 1.77 -1.62 -7.84
N ALA A 164 0.44 -1.63 -7.64
CA ALA A 164 -0.21 -0.91 -6.56
C ALA A 164 0.29 -1.39 -5.19
N LEU A 165 0.32 -2.70 -4.94
CA LEU A 165 0.90 -3.24 -3.70
C LEU A 165 2.38 -2.88 -3.54
N ASN A 166 3.20 -2.98 -4.60
CA ASN A 166 4.61 -2.60 -4.53
C ASN A 166 4.79 -1.13 -4.13
N ALA A 167 4.01 -0.23 -4.71
CA ALA A 167 4.04 1.19 -4.38
C ALA A 167 3.64 1.44 -2.93
N GLY A 168 2.52 0.85 -2.49
CA GLY A 168 2.02 1.02 -1.15
C GLY A 168 2.90 0.39 -0.08
N VAL A 169 3.55 -0.76 -0.35
CA VAL A 169 4.54 -1.36 0.57
C VAL A 169 5.75 -0.44 0.73
N ARG A 170 6.25 0.13 -0.36
CA ARG A 170 7.34 1.13 -0.28
C ARG A 170 6.90 2.38 0.48
N LYS A 171 5.66 2.84 0.27
CA LYS A 171 5.06 3.96 1.00
C LYS A 171 4.94 3.65 2.50
N ALA A 172 4.45 2.47 2.88
CA ALA A 172 4.33 2.02 4.27
C ALA A 172 5.71 1.97 4.98
N LEU A 173 6.72 1.42 4.32
CA LEU A 173 8.09 1.39 4.83
C LEU A 173 8.65 2.81 5.04
N ALA A 174 8.41 3.73 4.11
CA ALA A 174 8.87 5.12 4.24
C ALA A 174 8.16 5.85 5.39
N PHE A 175 6.87 5.61 5.61
CA PHE A 175 6.15 6.09 6.79
C PHE A 175 6.76 5.54 8.08
N ALA A 176 7.02 4.23 8.12
CA ALA A 176 7.61 3.58 9.29
C ALA A 176 9.02 4.14 9.60
N GLU A 177 9.88 4.33 8.59
CA GLU A 177 11.19 4.98 8.76
C GLU A 177 11.05 6.37 9.36
N TYR A 178 10.13 7.20 8.83
CA TYR A 178 9.91 8.57 9.29
C TYR A 178 9.39 8.60 10.74
N ILE A 179 8.39 7.77 11.07
CA ILE A 179 7.82 7.68 12.41
C ILE A 179 8.87 7.15 13.40
N HIS A 180 9.65 6.15 13.01
CA HIS A 180 10.71 5.58 13.85
C HIS A 180 11.80 6.61 14.14
N ALA A 181 12.22 7.40 13.15
CA ALA A 181 13.22 8.46 13.34
C ALA A 181 12.73 9.54 14.33
N ARG A 182 11.45 9.95 14.24
CA ARG A 182 10.86 10.92 15.20
C ARG A 182 10.72 10.37 16.62
N GLY A 183 10.39 9.09 16.76
CA GLY A 183 10.27 8.47 18.09
C GLY A 183 11.60 8.34 18.85
N ARG A 184 12.74 8.52 18.18
CA ARG A 184 14.07 8.57 18.80
C ARG A 184 14.47 9.97 19.28
N LEU A 185 13.73 10.99 18.83
CA LEU A 185 14.01 12.40 19.15
C LEU A 185 13.15 12.92 20.33
N ASN A 186 12.20 12.13 20.82
CA ASN A 186 11.35 12.38 21.98
C ASN A 186 11.64 11.40 23.11
#